data_1ef66d6a78d88c665650dc16fb020257
#
_entry.id   1ef66d6a78d88c665650dc16fb020257
#
_cell.length_a   1.000
_cell.length_b   1.000
_cell.length_c   1.000
_cell.angle_alpha   90.00
_cell.angle_beta   90.00
_cell.angle_gamma   90.00
#
_symmetry.space_group_name_H-M   'P 1'
#
loop_
_entity.id
_entity.type
_entity.pdbx_description
1 polymer ?
#
loop_
_entity_poly.entity_id
_entity_poly.type
_entity_poly.pdbx_seq_one_letter_code
_entity_poly.pdbx_strand_id
1 'polypeptide(L)'
;MISITRSVTTVTAVLVLATVCLAQEHAKSTDLGNGAEFKGKTTEIKDKGKVAYVLSFKAGKEYEATTDGPKNTDVHLLVYDATGEEVGKDESPGPKCSVKVTPAQDGKYRFLITNAGGDNSVTFKVNVAE
;
A
#
# COMPACT_ATOMS: atom_id res chain seq x y z
N MET A 1 -28.04 -9.20 -37.61
CA MET A 1 -26.72 -9.82 -37.75
C MET A 1 -25.60 -8.85 -37.43
N ILE A 2 -25.51 -7.79 -38.17
CA ILE A 2 -24.38 -6.85 -38.04
C ILE A 2 -24.39 -6.13 -36.69
N SER A 3 -25.54 -5.77 -36.18
CA SER A 3 -25.66 -5.05 -34.90
C SER A 3 -25.16 -5.84 -33.70
N ILE A 4 -25.29 -7.14 -33.72
CA ILE A 4 -24.85 -8.00 -32.62
C ILE A 4 -23.33 -7.95 -32.46
N THR A 5 -22.62 -7.97 -33.55
CA THR A 5 -21.16 -7.94 -33.54
C THR A 5 -20.63 -6.66 -32.91
N ARG A 6 -21.28 -5.53 -33.21
CA ARG A 6 -20.83 -4.25 -32.66
C ARG A 6 -21.00 -4.18 -31.15
N SER A 7 -22.08 -4.72 -30.63
CA SER A 7 -22.32 -4.71 -29.18
C SER A 7 -21.24 -5.47 -28.41
N VAL A 8 -20.86 -6.62 -28.90
CA VAL A 8 -19.86 -7.46 -28.25
C VAL A 8 -18.52 -6.74 -28.21
N THR A 9 -18.13 -6.09 -29.28
CA THR A 9 -16.86 -5.38 -29.33
C THR A 9 -16.80 -4.26 -28.30
N THR A 10 -17.87 -3.51 -28.15
CA THR A 10 -17.90 -2.41 -27.19
C THR A 10 -17.72 -2.88 -25.76
N VAL A 11 -18.38 -3.95 -25.37
CA VAL A 11 -18.28 -4.50 -24.02
C VAL A 11 -16.85 -4.96 -23.73
N THR A 12 -16.22 -5.62 -24.67
CA THR A 12 -14.84 -6.09 -24.51
C THR A 12 -13.88 -4.94 -24.27
N ALA A 13 -14.04 -3.85 -25.00
CA ALA A 13 -13.16 -2.69 -24.84
C ALA A 13 -13.25 -2.09 -23.44
N VAL A 14 -14.45 -1.99 -22.89
CA VAL A 14 -14.64 -1.47 -21.53
C VAL A 14 -13.93 -2.33 -20.49
N LEU A 15 -14.05 -3.64 -20.59
CA LEU A 15 -13.41 -4.54 -19.66
C LEU A 15 -11.87 -4.42 -19.71
N VAL A 16 -11.30 -4.28 -20.87
CA VAL A 16 -9.86 -4.14 -21.03
C VAL A 16 -9.36 -2.87 -20.35
N LEU A 17 -10.06 -1.77 -20.51
CA LEU A 17 -9.68 -0.50 -19.88
C LEU A 17 -9.68 -0.60 -18.36
N ALA A 18 -10.69 -1.23 -17.78
CA ALA A 18 -10.76 -1.40 -16.33
C ALA A 18 -9.59 -2.23 -15.82
N THR A 19 -9.21 -3.28 -16.52
CA THR A 19 -8.08 -4.13 -16.14
C THR A 19 -6.76 -3.36 -16.18
N VAL A 20 -6.56 -2.54 -17.19
CA VAL A 20 -5.33 -1.75 -17.32
C VAL A 20 -5.19 -0.75 -16.17
N CYS A 21 -6.26 -0.07 -15.79
CA CYS A 21 -6.23 0.86 -14.68
C CYS A 21 -5.81 0.19 -13.38
N LEU A 22 -6.37 -0.97 -13.08
CA LEU A 22 -6.02 -1.73 -11.88
C LEU A 22 -4.56 -2.16 -11.89
N ALA A 23 -4.05 -2.59 -13.02
CA ALA A 23 -2.67 -3.01 -13.15
C ALA A 23 -1.67 -1.88 -12.89
N GLN A 24 -2.00 -0.67 -13.32
CA GLN A 24 -1.11 0.50 -13.18
C GLN A 24 -0.98 0.98 -11.74
N GLU A 25 -1.99 0.78 -10.93
CA GLU A 25 -2.00 1.24 -9.55
C GLU A 25 -1.27 0.32 -8.60
N HIS A 26 -0.93 -0.86 -9.04
CA HIS A 26 -0.39 -1.87 -8.15
C HIS A 26 1.09 -2.10 -8.37
N ALA A 27 1.92 -1.48 -7.54
CA ALA A 27 3.25 -2.00 -7.34
C ALA A 27 3.10 -3.44 -6.81
N LYS A 28 4.04 -4.30 -7.16
CA LYS A 28 4.03 -5.67 -6.71
C LYS A 28 4.03 -5.71 -5.18
N SER A 29 3.01 -6.29 -4.58
CA SER A 29 2.86 -6.35 -3.13
C SER A 29 3.39 -7.66 -2.57
N THR A 30 4.03 -7.56 -1.41
CA THR A 30 4.50 -8.72 -0.66
C THR A 30 3.61 -8.89 0.56
N ASP A 31 3.02 -10.07 0.70
CA ASP A 31 2.17 -10.37 1.86
C ASP A 31 3.05 -10.74 3.04
N LEU A 32 2.97 -9.97 4.12
CA LEU A 32 3.75 -10.17 5.32
C LEU A 32 2.97 -10.89 6.43
N GLY A 33 1.73 -11.29 6.16
CA GLY A 33 0.91 -12.09 7.06
C GLY A 33 0.16 -11.28 8.09
N ASN A 34 0.11 -11.78 9.32
CA ASN A 34 -0.67 -11.20 10.40
C ASN A 34 0.02 -9.95 10.96
N GLY A 35 -0.68 -8.82 10.94
CA GLY A 35 -0.14 -7.55 11.40
C GLY A 35 0.24 -7.53 12.89
N ALA A 36 -0.47 -8.30 13.72
CA ALA A 36 -0.16 -8.36 15.15
C ALA A 36 1.14 -9.13 15.44
N GLU A 37 1.55 -10.00 14.53
CA GLU A 37 2.76 -10.82 14.67
C GLU A 37 3.95 -10.25 13.92
N PHE A 38 3.74 -9.26 13.10
CA PHE A 38 4.78 -8.67 12.27
C PHE A 38 5.78 -7.90 13.13
N LYS A 39 7.07 -8.24 13.00
CA LYS A 39 8.13 -7.65 13.83
C LYS A 39 8.82 -6.45 13.19
N GLY A 40 8.65 -6.30 11.89
CA GLY A 40 9.33 -5.25 11.16
C GLY A 40 10.15 -5.80 9.99
N LYS A 41 10.42 -4.94 9.03
CA LYS A 41 11.20 -5.31 7.86
C LYS A 41 11.97 -4.11 7.36
N THR A 42 13.25 -4.31 7.08
CA THR A 42 14.10 -3.31 6.47
C THR A 42 14.30 -3.65 5.00
N THR A 43 14.07 -2.67 4.14
CA THR A 43 14.15 -2.86 2.69
C THR A 43 14.89 -1.68 2.07
N GLU A 44 15.79 -1.98 1.14
CA GLU A 44 16.41 -0.93 0.36
C GLU A 44 15.47 -0.50 -0.76
N ILE A 45 15.26 0.81 -0.86
CA ILE A 45 14.40 1.41 -1.89
C ILE A 45 15.24 2.41 -2.66
N LYS A 46 15.35 2.20 -3.96
CA LYS A 46 16.10 3.11 -4.83
C LYS A 46 15.43 4.47 -4.89
N ASP A 47 16.20 5.49 -5.28
CA ASP A 47 15.68 6.82 -5.47
C ASP A 47 14.42 6.79 -6.34
N LYS A 48 13.35 7.41 -5.84
CA LYS A 48 12.02 7.45 -6.46
C LYS A 48 11.35 6.09 -6.63
N GLY A 49 11.91 5.06 -6.01
CA GLY A 49 11.31 3.73 -6.00
C GLY A 49 10.21 3.61 -4.95
N LYS A 50 9.52 2.48 -4.99
CA LYS A 50 8.47 2.18 -4.02
C LYS A 50 8.37 0.69 -3.78
N VAL A 51 7.88 0.35 -2.59
CA VAL A 51 7.56 -1.03 -2.24
C VAL A 51 6.16 -1.08 -1.64
N ALA A 52 5.50 -2.21 -1.79
CA ALA A 52 4.17 -2.41 -1.24
C ALA A 52 4.14 -3.69 -0.41
N TYR A 53 3.56 -3.58 0.79
CA TYR A 53 3.37 -4.70 1.69
C TYR A 53 1.91 -4.87 2.03
N VAL A 54 1.51 -6.11 2.30
CA VAL A 54 0.14 -6.43 2.72
C VAL A 54 0.21 -7.10 4.10
N LEU A 55 -0.62 -6.62 5.00
CA LEU A 55 -0.77 -7.21 6.34
C LEU A 55 -2.24 -7.42 6.65
N SER A 56 -2.53 -8.49 7.39
CA SER A 56 -3.89 -8.79 7.84
C SER A 56 -4.12 -8.18 9.22
N PHE A 57 -5.17 -7.40 9.36
CA PHE A 57 -5.53 -6.72 10.60
C PHE A 57 -6.86 -7.23 11.13
N LYS A 58 -7.00 -7.21 12.44
CA LYS A 58 -8.24 -7.56 13.13
C LYS A 58 -9.07 -6.32 13.41
N ALA A 59 -10.39 -6.46 13.33
CA ALA A 59 -11.32 -5.38 13.63
C ALA A 59 -11.18 -4.91 15.07
N GLY A 60 -11.37 -3.63 15.28
CA GLY A 60 -11.44 -3.02 16.61
C GLY A 60 -10.12 -2.76 17.30
N LYS A 61 -9.00 -3.16 16.72
CA LYS A 61 -7.69 -2.86 17.29
C LYS A 61 -7.05 -1.72 16.53
N GLU A 62 -6.34 -0.86 17.24
CA GLU A 62 -5.58 0.21 16.60
C GLU A 62 -4.19 -0.29 16.24
N TYR A 63 -3.80 -0.11 14.99
CA TYR A 63 -2.48 -0.44 14.49
C TYR A 63 -1.77 0.84 14.08
N GLU A 64 -0.54 0.98 14.51
CA GLU A 64 0.30 2.10 14.08
C GLU A 64 1.40 1.59 13.16
N ALA A 65 1.35 1.99 11.90
CA ALA A 65 2.38 1.67 10.93
C ALA A 65 3.39 2.80 10.90
N THR A 66 4.67 2.47 10.99
CA THR A 66 5.73 3.46 11.02
C THR A 66 6.84 3.11 10.04
N THR A 67 7.51 4.13 9.55
CA THR A 67 8.73 3.97 8.79
C THR A 67 9.86 4.72 9.47
N ASP A 68 11.09 4.28 9.22
CA ASP A 68 12.29 4.96 9.67
C ASP A 68 13.40 4.73 8.64
N GLY A 69 14.39 5.60 8.65
CA GLY A 69 15.51 5.49 7.72
C GLY A 69 16.59 6.51 8.03
N PRO A 70 17.64 6.57 7.19
CA PRO A 70 18.74 7.51 7.40
C PRO A 70 18.28 8.97 7.33
N LYS A 71 19.00 9.84 8.00
CA LYS A 71 18.79 11.28 7.88
C LYS A 71 18.99 11.71 6.42
N ASN A 72 18.36 12.77 6.04
CA ASN A 72 18.43 13.35 4.68
C ASN A 72 17.75 12.48 3.61
N THR A 73 16.85 11.61 4.03
CA THR A 73 15.97 10.89 3.11
C THR A 73 14.54 11.35 3.30
N ASP A 74 13.67 11.06 2.34
CA ASP A 74 12.28 11.46 2.39
C ASP A 74 11.43 10.27 1.97
N VAL A 75 10.52 9.86 2.85
CA VAL A 75 9.70 8.67 2.66
C VAL A 75 8.24 9.05 2.84
N HIS A 76 7.38 8.51 1.99
CA HIS A 76 5.94 8.67 2.11
C HIS A 76 5.31 7.31 2.38
N LEU A 77 4.34 7.29 3.29
CA LEU A 77 3.60 6.08 3.64
C LEU A 77 2.13 6.29 3.33
N LEU A 78 1.58 5.42 2.49
CA LEU A 78 0.15 5.42 2.15
C LEU A 78 -0.44 4.07 2.53
N VAL A 79 -1.65 4.08 3.07
CA VAL A 79 -2.34 2.86 3.50
C VAL A 79 -3.68 2.75 2.80
N TYR A 80 -3.92 1.58 2.22
CA TYR A 80 -5.16 1.26 1.50
C TYR A 80 -5.84 0.05 2.14
N ASP A 81 -7.17 0.06 2.16
CA ASP A 81 -7.92 -1.09 2.64
C ASP A 81 -8.05 -2.16 1.56
N ALA A 82 -8.80 -3.23 1.86
CA ALA A 82 -8.96 -4.36 0.93
C ALA A 82 -9.70 -3.98 -0.35
N THR A 83 -10.46 -2.88 -0.34
CA THR A 83 -11.16 -2.40 -1.53
C THR A 83 -10.29 -1.48 -2.40
N GLY A 84 -9.10 -1.11 -1.90
CA GLY A 84 -8.21 -0.18 -2.59
C GLY A 84 -8.45 1.27 -2.23
N GLU A 85 -9.30 1.55 -1.25
CA GLU A 85 -9.55 2.91 -0.79
C GLU A 85 -8.44 3.34 0.18
N GLU A 86 -7.93 4.57 0.00
CA GLU A 86 -6.92 5.12 0.89
C GLU A 86 -7.56 5.41 2.26
N VAL A 87 -6.96 4.85 3.31
CA VAL A 87 -7.46 5.03 4.68
C VAL A 87 -6.50 5.81 5.57
N GLY A 88 -5.31 6.11 5.08
CA GLY A 88 -4.36 6.94 5.79
C GLY A 88 -3.13 7.22 4.97
N LYS A 89 -2.44 8.31 5.32
CA LYS A 89 -1.18 8.65 4.66
C LYS A 89 -0.36 9.56 5.56
N ASP A 90 0.96 9.52 5.36
CA ASP A 90 1.89 10.46 5.94
C ASP A 90 2.91 10.81 4.86
N GLU A 91 2.86 12.05 4.40
CA GLU A 91 3.76 12.59 3.39
C GLU A 91 4.63 13.72 3.95
N SER A 92 4.75 13.79 5.26
CA SER A 92 5.59 14.78 5.89
C SER A 92 7.07 14.58 5.54
N PRO A 93 7.87 15.64 5.51
CA PRO A 93 9.29 15.52 5.15
C PRO A 93 10.05 14.62 6.11
N GLY A 94 11.03 13.89 5.58
CA GLY A 94 11.92 13.06 6.34
C GLY A 94 11.62 11.57 6.22
N PRO A 95 12.42 10.73 6.89
CA PRO A 95 12.27 9.28 6.78
C PRO A 95 11.23 8.68 7.71
N LYS A 96 10.73 9.43 8.67
CA LYS A 96 9.81 8.91 9.70
C LYS A 96 8.38 9.24 9.33
N CYS A 97 7.59 8.20 9.08
CA CYS A 97 6.17 8.32 8.84
C CYS A 97 5.41 7.53 9.90
N SER A 98 4.18 7.93 10.17
CA SER A 98 3.30 7.22 11.10
C SER A 98 1.87 7.34 10.63
N VAL A 99 1.19 6.21 10.50
CA VAL A 99 -0.24 6.16 10.15
C VAL A 99 -0.92 5.20 11.11
N LYS A 100 -2.02 5.65 11.71
CA LYS A 100 -2.84 4.82 12.60
C LYS A 100 -4.08 4.35 11.86
N VAL A 101 -4.41 3.08 12.03
CA VAL A 101 -5.57 2.46 11.40
C VAL A 101 -6.31 1.63 12.44
N THR A 102 -7.62 1.85 12.56
CA THR A 102 -8.49 0.99 13.38
C THR A 102 -9.52 0.38 12.45
N PRO A 103 -9.31 -0.88 12.01
CA PRO A 103 -10.25 -1.50 11.08
C PRO A 103 -11.61 -1.71 11.67
N ALA A 104 -12.66 -1.48 10.87
CA ALA A 104 -14.03 -1.80 11.25
C ALA A 104 -14.32 -3.29 11.08
N GLN A 105 -13.56 -3.97 10.22
CA GLN A 105 -13.71 -5.41 9.94
C GLN A 105 -12.33 -6.03 9.79
N ASP A 106 -12.23 -7.33 10.03
CA ASP A 106 -11.02 -8.07 9.73
C ASP A 106 -10.74 -7.97 8.23
N GLY A 107 -9.50 -7.76 7.86
CA GLY A 107 -9.16 -7.68 6.45
C GLY A 107 -7.69 -7.37 6.20
N LYS A 108 -7.36 -7.34 4.92
CA LYS A 108 -6.00 -7.04 4.48
C LYS A 108 -5.87 -5.57 4.14
N TYR A 109 -4.74 -5.00 4.54
CA TYR A 109 -4.38 -3.62 4.27
C TYR A 109 -3.08 -3.58 3.48
N ARG A 110 -3.01 -2.69 2.52
CA ARG A 110 -1.82 -2.52 1.70
C ARG A 110 -1.11 -1.24 2.10
N PHE A 111 0.19 -1.36 2.31
CA PHE A 111 1.06 -0.27 2.71
C PHE A 111 2.01 0.04 1.56
N LEU A 112 1.89 1.22 1.00
CA LEU A 112 2.76 1.68 -0.07
C LEU A 112 3.78 2.64 0.50
N ILE A 113 5.05 2.27 0.39
CA ILE A 113 6.16 3.10 0.86
C ILE A 113 6.90 3.62 -0.36
N THR A 114 6.92 4.93 -0.51
CA THR A 114 7.59 5.60 -1.62
C THR A 114 8.82 6.33 -1.11
N ASN A 115 9.95 6.11 -1.76
CA ASN A 115 11.16 6.85 -1.45
C ASN A 115 11.23 8.08 -2.36
N ALA A 116 11.06 9.25 -1.77
CA ALA A 116 11.00 10.51 -2.52
C ALA A 116 12.38 11.13 -2.75
N GLY A 117 13.42 10.64 -2.10
CA GLY A 117 14.75 11.21 -2.30
C GLY A 117 15.91 10.32 -1.86
N GLY A 118 16.78 9.99 -2.81
CA GLY A 118 18.02 9.22 -2.60
C GLY A 118 17.79 7.73 -2.38
N ASP A 119 18.82 6.92 -2.58
CA ASP A 119 18.74 5.50 -2.21
C ASP A 119 18.64 5.38 -0.69
N ASN A 120 17.75 4.53 -0.22
CA ASN A 120 17.38 4.53 1.19
C ASN A 120 17.13 3.12 1.70
N SER A 121 17.55 2.88 2.94
CA SER A 121 17.22 1.66 3.66
C SER A 121 16.11 2.00 4.65
N VAL A 122 14.89 1.59 4.33
CA VAL A 122 13.69 1.94 5.08
C VAL A 122 13.27 0.78 5.98
N THR A 123 13.07 1.06 7.26
CA THR A 123 12.54 0.08 8.20
C THR A 123 11.05 0.34 8.40
N PHE A 124 10.23 -0.66 8.09
CA PHE A 124 8.79 -0.62 8.25
C PHE A 124 8.38 -1.46 9.45
N LYS A 125 7.59 -0.89 10.35
CA LYS A 125 7.10 -1.59 11.55
C LYS A 125 5.62 -1.31 11.75
N VAL A 126 4.96 -2.25 12.44
CA VAL A 126 3.58 -2.07 12.87
C VAL A 126 3.48 -2.41 14.34
N ASN A 127 2.91 -1.50 15.10
CA ASN A 127 2.63 -1.70 16.52
C ASN A 127 1.13 -1.81 16.72
N VAL A 128 0.71 -2.68 17.62
CA VAL A 128 -0.70 -2.85 17.98
C VAL A 128 -0.90 -2.21 19.34
N ALA A 129 -1.86 -1.30 19.41
CA ALA A 129 -2.25 -0.71 20.69
C ALA A 129 -3.13 -1.71 21.45
N GLU A 130 -2.87 -1.85 22.74
CA GLU A 130 -3.64 -2.74 23.61
C GLU A 130 -4.78 -2.02 24.30
#